data_6f0ba613a07aa7365a7e8a0d7ff3e944
#
_entry.id   6f0ba613a07aa7365a7e8a0d7ff3e944
#
_cell.length_a   1.000
_cell.length_b   1.000
_cell.length_c   1.000
_cell.angle_alpha   90.00
_cell.angle_beta   90.00
_cell.angle_gamma   90.00
#
_symmetry.space_group_name_H-M   'P 1'
#
loop_
_entity.id
_entity.type
_entity.pdbx_description
1 polymer ?
#
loop_
_entity_poly.entity_id
_entity_poly.type
_entity_poly.pdbx_seq_one_letter_code
_entity_poly.pdbx_strand_id
1 'polypeptide(L)'
;MNKIFLLFVFFIFSSNSLALKPYEATYALNVTSDIGSLKVGSADFKLELRDNNEFTFSSQSYTDSIWKKLYNYNRYEKSIGLIIDNTVNGMLYDVVEIEKDKVTKNNKILINHSEGYAILNNENKWNTTSDYILDELSVYLALAEDLNININQGEFLYQVVDEKGIQLITFVYAGTETITIENVSLESLKFLSPELKIMINVSKQYDFIPLIINRNTSGNKFKLVLT
;
A
#
# COMPACT_ATOMS: atom_id res chain seq x y z
N MET A 1 -28.31 -53.68 28.73
CA MET A 1 -27.55 -52.45 28.99
C MET A 1 -26.99 -51.96 27.65
N ASN A 2 -27.71 -51.01 27.00
CA ASN A 2 -27.29 -50.44 25.71
C ASN A 2 -26.44 -49.20 26.01
N LYS A 3 -25.16 -49.25 25.62
CA LYS A 3 -24.26 -48.10 25.65
C LYS A 3 -24.47 -47.26 24.39
N ILE A 4 -25.12 -46.11 24.57
CA ILE A 4 -25.21 -45.08 23.52
C ILE A 4 -23.87 -44.37 23.44
N PHE A 5 -23.19 -44.53 22.33
CA PHE A 5 -21.94 -43.83 21.99
C PHE A 5 -22.32 -42.49 21.35
N LEU A 6 -22.21 -41.41 22.11
CA LEU A 6 -22.50 -40.06 21.63
C LEU A 6 -21.25 -39.58 20.86
N LEU A 7 -21.30 -39.57 19.52
CA LEU A 7 -20.24 -39.05 18.65
C LEU A 7 -20.35 -37.52 18.61
N PHE A 8 -19.47 -36.84 19.34
CA PHE A 8 -19.34 -35.37 19.25
C PHE A 8 -18.56 -35.02 17.99
N VAL A 9 -19.26 -34.59 16.93
CA VAL A 9 -18.63 -34.01 15.74
C VAL A 9 -18.25 -32.56 16.06
N PHE A 10 -16.98 -32.32 16.34
CA PHE A 10 -16.43 -30.97 16.41
C PHE A 10 -16.36 -30.40 15.00
N PHE A 11 -17.31 -29.53 14.64
CA PHE A 11 -17.16 -28.65 13.49
C PHE A 11 -16.10 -27.57 13.85
N ILE A 12 -14.87 -27.80 13.39
CA ILE A 12 -13.84 -26.75 13.41
C ILE A 12 -14.21 -25.78 12.29
N PHE A 13 -14.91 -24.70 12.65
CA PHE A 13 -15.02 -23.54 11.79
C PHE A 13 -13.60 -22.93 11.73
N SER A 14 -12.84 -23.23 10.69
CA SER A 14 -11.68 -22.42 10.33
C SER A 14 -12.21 -21.07 9.86
N SER A 15 -12.30 -20.10 10.75
CA SER A 15 -12.43 -18.71 10.36
C SER A 15 -11.14 -18.36 9.59
N ASN A 16 -11.25 -18.10 8.29
CA ASN A 16 -10.18 -17.47 7.55
C ASN A 16 -9.98 -16.08 8.17
N SER A 17 -9.04 -15.99 9.09
CA SER A 17 -8.63 -14.70 9.64
C SER A 17 -7.83 -14.01 8.54
N LEU A 18 -8.32 -12.89 8.02
CA LEU A 18 -7.52 -12.00 7.19
C LEU A 18 -6.24 -11.65 7.94
N ALA A 19 -5.11 -11.70 7.25
CA ALA A 19 -3.83 -11.31 7.84
C ALA A 19 -3.76 -9.80 8.03
N LEU A 20 -4.36 -9.04 7.10
CA LEU A 20 -4.50 -7.58 7.20
C LEU A 20 -5.50 -7.19 8.29
N LYS A 21 -5.12 -6.17 9.08
CA LYS A 21 -5.95 -5.57 10.12
C LYS A 21 -6.18 -4.09 9.80
N PRO A 22 -7.33 -3.51 10.19
CA PRO A 22 -7.53 -2.07 10.12
C PRO A 22 -6.43 -1.34 10.88
N TYR A 23 -5.93 -0.23 10.32
CA TYR A 23 -4.93 0.60 10.97
C TYR A 23 -5.01 2.05 10.53
N GLU A 24 -4.46 2.93 11.35
CA GLU A 24 -4.13 4.32 11.02
C GLU A 24 -2.65 4.52 11.34
N ALA A 25 -1.93 5.19 10.44
CA ALA A 25 -0.50 5.43 10.59
C ALA A 25 -0.13 6.80 10.07
N THR A 26 0.62 7.56 10.86
CA THR A 26 1.14 8.89 10.48
C THR A 26 2.63 8.77 10.18
N TYR A 27 3.07 9.45 9.13
CA TYR A 27 4.46 9.48 8.68
C TYR A 27 4.99 10.90 8.63
N ALA A 28 6.23 11.08 9.04
CA ALA A 28 6.98 12.29 8.74
C ALA A 28 7.41 12.27 7.27
N LEU A 29 7.01 13.29 6.50
CA LEU A 29 7.47 13.50 5.12
C LEU A 29 8.75 14.30 5.12
N ASN A 30 9.82 13.70 4.65
CA ASN A 30 11.13 14.31 4.54
C ASN A 30 11.55 14.45 3.08
N VAL A 31 12.23 15.54 2.75
CA VAL A 31 12.97 15.73 1.50
C VAL A 31 14.46 15.57 1.81
N THR A 32 15.13 14.72 1.06
CA THR A 32 16.57 14.48 1.22
C THR A 32 17.33 15.10 0.05
N SER A 33 18.31 15.91 0.36
CA SER A 33 19.26 16.52 -0.57
C SER A 33 20.69 16.16 -0.16
N ASP A 34 21.68 16.60 -0.93
CA ASP A 34 23.11 16.38 -0.64
C ASP A 34 23.55 17.01 0.69
N ILE A 35 22.82 18.00 1.19
CA ILE A 35 23.12 18.70 2.47
C ILE A 35 22.38 18.09 3.67
N GLY A 36 21.53 17.09 3.48
CA GLY A 36 20.81 16.40 4.55
C GLY A 36 19.34 16.15 4.27
N SER A 37 18.63 15.65 5.29
CA SER A 37 17.21 15.36 5.26
C SER A 37 16.44 16.38 6.11
N LEU A 38 15.36 16.92 5.56
CA LEU A 38 14.54 17.96 6.19
C LEU A 38 13.08 17.51 6.21
N LYS A 39 12.44 17.53 7.38
CA LYS A 39 11.01 17.32 7.49
C LYS A 39 10.27 18.50 6.88
N VAL A 40 9.41 18.23 5.90
CA VAL A 40 8.64 19.24 5.17
C VAL A 40 7.14 19.09 5.32
N GLY A 41 6.68 17.94 5.86
CA GLY A 41 5.26 17.65 5.97
C GLY A 41 5.00 16.33 6.67
N SER A 42 3.79 15.84 6.46
CA SER A 42 3.31 14.57 6.99
C SER A 42 2.49 13.81 5.95
N ALA A 43 2.31 12.53 6.18
CA ALA A 43 1.39 11.70 5.42
C ALA A 43 0.62 10.79 6.39
N ASP A 44 -0.69 10.74 6.25
CA ASP A 44 -1.57 9.89 7.03
C ASP A 44 -2.11 8.78 6.14
N PHE A 45 -2.02 7.53 6.63
CA PHE A 45 -2.54 6.34 5.96
C PHE A 45 -3.63 5.72 6.83
N LYS A 46 -4.70 5.25 6.21
CA LYS A 46 -5.80 4.59 6.90
C LYS A 46 -6.30 3.40 6.09
N LEU A 47 -6.31 2.23 6.71
CA LEU A 47 -6.95 1.02 6.21
C LEU A 47 -8.22 0.74 7.01
N GLU A 48 -9.34 0.65 6.33
CA GLU A 48 -10.63 0.21 6.85
C GLU A 48 -11.01 -1.11 6.16
N LEU A 49 -11.49 -2.08 6.94
CA LEU A 49 -12.00 -3.35 6.46
C LEU A 49 -13.48 -3.45 6.81
N ARG A 50 -14.30 -4.00 5.91
CA ARG A 50 -15.72 -4.27 6.10
C ARG A 50 -16.00 -5.77 6.13
N ASP A 51 -17.14 -6.15 6.70
CA ASP A 51 -17.53 -7.55 6.89
C ASP A 51 -17.63 -8.37 5.59
N ASN A 52 -17.78 -7.72 4.44
CA ASN A 52 -17.85 -8.35 3.11
C ASN A 52 -16.48 -8.48 2.42
N ASN A 53 -15.39 -8.43 3.17
CA ASN A 53 -14.01 -8.42 2.69
C ASN A 53 -13.65 -7.20 1.81
N GLU A 54 -14.47 -6.16 1.82
CA GLU A 54 -14.16 -4.91 1.17
C GLU A 54 -13.14 -4.12 2.01
N PHE A 55 -12.13 -3.58 1.36
CA PHE A 55 -11.23 -2.62 1.98
C PHE A 55 -11.42 -1.22 1.40
N THR A 56 -11.18 -0.23 2.24
CA THR A 56 -10.88 1.14 1.84
C THR A 56 -9.53 1.51 2.40
N PHE A 57 -8.58 1.77 1.51
CA PHE A 57 -7.24 2.25 1.88
C PHE A 57 -7.04 3.66 1.36
N SER A 58 -6.71 4.59 2.24
CA SER A 58 -6.53 6.00 1.88
C SER A 58 -5.22 6.53 2.38
N SER A 59 -4.67 7.50 1.66
CA SER A 59 -3.54 8.29 2.10
C SER A 59 -3.77 9.77 1.86
N GLN A 60 -3.25 10.59 2.78
CA GLN A 60 -3.21 12.04 2.63
C GLN A 60 -1.81 12.54 2.96
N SER A 61 -1.12 13.10 1.98
CA SER A 61 0.20 13.72 2.16
C SER A 61 0.09 15.23 2.03
N TYR A 62 0.73 15.97 2.92
CA TYR A 62 0.65 17.43 2.92
C TYR A 62 1.92 18.07 3.50
N THR A 63 2.18 19.31 3.08
CA THR A 63 3.26 20.13 3.65
C THR A 63 2.81 20.77 4.95
N ASP A 64 3.70 20.79 5.95
CA ASP A 64 3.46 21.44 7.24
C ASP A 64 3.36 22.98 7.09
N SER A 65 2.74 23.64 8.08
CA SER A 65 2.37 25.05 8.05
C SER A 65 3.52 26.02 7.69
N ILE A 66 4.75 25.72 8.09
CA ILE A 66 5.94 26.53 7.78
C ILE A 66 6.26 26.41 6.28
N TRP A 67 6.27 25.20 5.75
CA TRP A 67 6.61 24.91 4.35
C TRP A 67 5.46 25.23 3.39
N LYS A 68 4.22 25.17 3.86
CA LYS A 68 3.02 25.51 3.09
C LYS A 68 3.08 26.92 2.48
N LYS A 69 3.73 27.87 3.15
CA LYS A 69 3.91 29.23 2.62
C LYS A 69 4.87 29.30 1.42
N LEU A 70 5.82 28.37 1.34
CA LEU A 70 6.79 28.28 0.25
C LEU A 70 6.33 27.34 -0.85
N TYR A 71 5.73 26.23 -0.45
CA TYR A 71 5.26 25.20 -1.34
C TYR A 71 4.04 24.48 -0.74
N ASN A 72 2.86 24.94 -1.10
CA ASN A 72 1.62 24.28 -0.69
C ASN A 72 1.40 23.03 -1.52
N TYR A 73 1.56 21.84 -0.90
CA TYR A 73 1.35 20.54 -1.49
C TYR A 73 0.35 19.73 -0.67
N ASN A 74 -0.62 19.15 -1.36
CA ASN A 74 -1.54 18.16 -0.80
C ASN A 74 -1.79 17.08 -1.85
N ARG A 75 -1.75 15.82 -1.43
CA ARG A 75 -2.10 14.67 -2.25
C ARG A 75 -3.05 13.78 -1.45
N TYR A 76 -4.18 13.49 -2.04
CA TYR A 76 -5.19 12.59 -1.51
C TYR A 76 -5.27 11.37 -2.43
N GLU A 77 -5.20 10.19 -1.85
CA GLU A 77 -5.33 8.94 -2.57
C GLU A 77 -6.33 8.05 -1.84
N LYS A 78 -7.10 7.30 -2.61
CA LYS A 78 -8.05 6.33 -2.09
C LYS A 78 -8.13 5.14 -3.02
N SER A 79 -7.91 3.96 -2.46
CA SER A 79 -8.13 2.67 -3.10
C SER A 79 -9.29 1.96 -2.42
N ILE A 80 -10.19 1.39 -3.20
CA ILE A 80 -11.26 0.51 -2.75
C ILE A 80 -11.12 -0.80 -3.50
N GLY A 81 -11.30 -1.91 -2.80
CA GLY A 81 -11.22 -3.22 -3.41
C GLY A 81 -11.74 -4.32 -2.51
N LEU A 82 -11.41 -5.55 -2.85
CA LEU A 82 -11.80 -6.76 -2.13
C LEU A 82 -10.56 -7.57 -1.76
N ILE A 83 -10.64 -8.28 -0.63
CA ILE A 83 -9.67 -9.31 -0.27
C ILE A 83 -10.37 -10.65 -0.42
N ILE A 84 -9.97 -11.44 -1.43
CA ILE A 84 -10.57 -12.73 -1.77
C ILE A 84 -9.47 -13.79 -1.64
N ASP A 85 -9.69 -14.79 -0.80
CA ASP A 85 -8.73 -15.88 -0.55
C ASP A 85 -7.31 -15.36 -0.25
N ASN A 86 -7.22 -14.35 0.61
CA ASN A 86 -5.99 -13.64 0.99
C ASN A 86 -5.31 -12.90 -0.18
N THR A 87 -6.03 -12.64 -1.26
CA THR A 87 -5.53 -11.88 -2.40
C THR A 87 -6.20 -10.51 -2.46
N VAL A 88 -5.41 -9.45 -2.47
CA VAL A 88 -5.88 -8.07 -2.59
C VAL A 88 -6.21 -7.76 -4.04
N ASN A 89 -7.42 -7.27 -4.28
CA ASN A 89 -7.94 -6.90 -5.60
C ASN A 89 -8.41 -5.45 -5.59
N GLY A 90 -7.79 -4.57 -6.37
CA GLY A 90 -8.24 -3.19 -6.57
C GLY A 90 -9.51 -3.14 -7.42
N MET A 91 -10.41 -2.20 -7.13
CA MET A 91 -11.64 -1.95 -7.91
C MET A 91 -11.74 -0.49 -8.32
N LEU A 92 -11.32 0.41 -7.45
CA LEU A 92 -11.39 1.84 -7.67
C LEU A 92 -10.17 2.50 -7.05
N TYR A 93 -9.50 3.35 -7.82
CA TYR A 93 -8.44 4.23 -7.33
C TYR A 93 -8.74 5.67 -7.70
N ASP A 94 -8.76 6.54 -6.71
CA ASP A 94 -8.91 7.98 -6.88
C ASP A 94 -7.65 8.69 -6.35
N VAL A 95 -7.12 9.64 -7.12
CA VAL A 95 -6.02 10.50 -6.69
C VAL A 95 -6.26 11.95 -7.08
N VAL A 96 -6.12 12.84 -6.10
CA VAL A 96 -6.14 14.28 -6.31
C VAL A 96 -4.85 14.88 -5.75
N GLU A 97 -4.14 15.64 -6.58
CA GLU A 97 -2.93 16.34 -6.19
C GLU A 97 -3.09 17.85 -6.42
N ILE A 98 -2.69 18.60 -5.42
CA ILE A 98 -2.78 20.06 -5.42
C ILE A 98 -1.38 20.61 -5.12
N GLU A 99 -0.87 21.40 -6.05
CA GLU A 99 0.39 22.11 -5.89
C GLU A 99 0.17 23.62 -6.06
N LYS A 100 0.65 24.41 -5.09
CA LYS A 100 0.52 25.88 -5.13
C LYS A 100 -0.91 26.32 -5.42
N ASP A 101 -1.88 25.69 -4.73
CA ASP A 101 -3.33 25.95 -4.83
C ASP A 101 -3.96 25.60 -6.21
N LYS A 102 -3.25 24.84 -7.04
CA LYS A 102 -3.75 24.34 -8.32
C LYS A 102 -3.83 22.82 -8.30
N VAL A 103 -4.93 22.29 -8.83
CA VAL A 103 -5.06 20.85 -9.07
C VAL A 103 -4.11 20.48 -10.20
N THR A 104 -3.10 19.66 -9.91
CA THR A 104 -2.09 19.18 -10.86
C THR A 104 -2.38 17.76 -11.32
N LYS A 105 -3.13 16.97 -10.50
CA LYS A 105 -3.59 15.63 -10.84
C LYS A 105 -5.01 15.43 -10.30
N ASN A 106 -5.88 14.84 -11.13
CA ASN A 106 -7.23 14.42 -10.72
C ASN A 106 -7.61 13.21 -11.56
N ASN A 107 -7.23 12.04 -11.09
CA ASN A 107 -7.40 10.78 -11.81
C ASN A 107 -8.29 9.83 -11.03
N LYS A 108 -9.18 9.17 -11.76
CA LYS A 108 -10.02 8.09 -11.27
C LYS A 108 -9.85 6.86 -12.15
N ILE A 109 -9.42 5.76 -11.58
CA ILE A 109 -9.26 4.50 -12.29
C ILE A 109 -10.29 3.51 -11.76
N LEU A 110 -11.11 2.97 -12.66
CA LEU A 110 -12.03 1.87 -12.39
C LEU A 110 -11.40 0.59 -12.95
N ILE A 111 -11.39 -0.47 -12.15
CA ILE A 111 -10.88 -1.79 -12.51
C ILE A 111 -12.07 -2.75 -12.56
N ASN A 112 -12.29 -3.37 -13.72
CA ASN A 112 -13.33 -4.36 -13.93
C ASN A 112 -12.68 -5.72 -14.18
N HIS A 113 -12.56 -6.53 -13.14
CA HIS A 113 -11.96 -7.87 -13.21
C HIS A 113 -12.78 -8.82 -14.06
N SER A 114 -14.12 -8.74 -14.02
CA SER A 114 -15.01 -9.66 -14.76
C SER A 114 -14.92 -9.47 -16.28
N GLU A 115 -14.63 -8.27 -16.73
CA GLU A 115 -14.48 -7.93 -18.15
C GLU A 115 -13.01 -7.77 -18.56
N GLY A 116 -12.07 -7.88 -17.62
CA GLY A 116 -10.64 -7.84 -17.88
C GLY A 116 -10.13 -6.49 -18.39
N TYR A 117 -10.49 -5.38 -17.73
CA TYR A 117 -9.96 -4.07 -18.09
C TYR A 117 -9.85 -3.10 -16.91
N ALA A 118 -9.04 -2.08 -17.10
CA ALA A 118 -9.04 -0.85 -16.28
C ALA A 118 -9.30 0.36 -17.15
N ILE A 119 -9.96 1.39 -16.59
CA ILE A 119 -10.30 2.61 -17.33
C ILE A 119 -9.98 3.85 -16.48
N LEU A 120 -9.22 4.79 -17.05
CA LEU A 120 -8.88 6.07 -16.44
C LEU A 120 -9.86 7.15 -16.92
N ASN A 121 -10.52 7.84 -15.98
CA ASN A 121 -11.40 9.00 -16.20
C ASN A 121 -12.51 8.73 -17.25
N ASN A 122 -12.94 7.47 -17.42
CA ASN A 122 -13.87 7.00 -18.46
C ASN A 122 -13.39 7.21 -19.92
N GLU A 123 -12.09 7.42 -20.13
CA GLU A 123 -11.54 7.73 -21.46
C GLU A 123 -10.53 6.67 -21.92
N ASN A 124 -9.46 6.48 -21.15
CA ASN A 124 -8.38 5.57 -21.52
C ASN A 124 -8.62 4.18 -20.93
N LYS A 125 -8.82 3.21 -21.80
CA LYS A 125 -9.09 1.81 -21.43
C LYS A 125 -7.89 0.92 -21.75
N TRP A 126 -7.50 0.08 -20.79
CA TRP A 126 -6.46 -0.94 -20.93
C TRP A 126 -7.02 -2.31 -20.62
N ASN A 127 -6.82 -3.26 -21.53
CA ASN A 127 -7.24 -4.63 -21.33
C ASN A 127 -6.16 -5.42 -20.61
N THR A 128 -6.58 -6.40 -19.82
CA THR A 128 -5.72 -7.33 -19.12
C THR A 128 -6.29 -8.73 -19.21
N THR A 129 -5.40 -9.72 -19.09
CA THR A 129 -5.75 -11.12 -18.92
C THR A 129 -5.58 -11.60 -17.49
N SER A 130 -5.15 -10.71 -16.59
CA SER A 130 -4.98 -11.03 -15.17
C SER A 130 -6.29 -10.86 -14.42
N ASP A 131 -6.57 -11.82 -13.55
CA ASP A 131 -7.70 -11.78 -12.61
C ASP A 131 -7.43 -10.83 -11.44
N TYR A 132 -6.16 -10.38 -11.27
CA TYR A 132 -5.71 -9.56 -10.15
C TYR A 132 -4.96 -8.34 -10.63
N ILE A 133 -5.55 -7.18 -10.46
CA ILE A 133 -4.94 -5.89 -10.77
C ILE A 133 -5.02 -5.01 -9.53
N LEU A 134 -3.93 -4.35 -9.21
CA LEU A 134 -3.80 -3.41 -8.12
C LEU A 134 -3.67 -1.99 -8.68
N ASP A 135 -3.80 -1.01 -7.84
CA ASP A 135 -3.40 0.38 -8.07
C ASP A 135 -2.14 0.73 -7.29
N GLU A 136 -1.63 1.96 -7.49
CA GLU A 136 -0.39 2.44 -6.85
C GLU A 136 -0.45 2.44 -5.31
N LEU A 137 -1.64 2.43 -4.69
CA LEU A 137 -1.81 2.43 -3.25
C LEU A 137 -2.08 1.02 -2.71
N SER A 138 -2.96 0.23 -3.35
CA SER A 138 -3.31 -1.12 -2.90
C SER A 138 -2.16 -2.13 -3.02
N VAL A 139 -1.15 -1.85 -3.83
CA VAL A 139 0.04 -2.71 -3.95
C VAL A 139 0.80 -2.86 -2.62
N TYR A 140 0.75 -1.87 -1.72
CA TYR A 140 1.34 -2.00 -0.38
C TYR A 140 0.58 -2.99 0.50
N LEU A 141 -0.75 -3.06 0.36
CA LEU A 141 -1.57 -4.04 1.07
C LEU A 141 -1.31 -5.45 0.55
N ALA A 142 -1.18 -5.61 -0.77
CA ALA A 142 -0.86 -6.90 -1.38
C ALA A 142 0.50 -7.43 -0.90
N LEU A 143 1.52 -6.58 -0.87
CA LEU A 143 2.82 -6.96 -0.35
C LEU A 143 2.76 -7.35 1.14
N ALA A 144 2.01 -6.62 1.97
CA ALA A 144 1.86 -6.94 3.38
C ALA A 144 1.13 -8.28 3.58
N GLU A 145 0.07 -8.57 2.80
CA GLU A 145 -0.67 -9.83 2.86
C GLU A 145 0.23 -11.01 2.44
N ASP A 146 0.93 -10.89 1.31
CA ASP A 146 1.83 -11.94 0.81
C ASP A 146 2.98 -12.23 1.78
N LEU A 147 3.54 -11.21 2.44
CA LEU A 147 4.57 -11.38 3.47
C LEU A 147 4.04 -12.08 4.72
N ASN A 148 2.77 -11.88 5.07
CA ASN A 148 2.11 -12.64 6.15
C ASN A 148 1.96 -14.12 5.80
N ILE A 149 1.75 -14.45 4.53
CA ILE A 149 1.64 -15.83 4.06
C ILE A 149 3.02 -16.47 3.91
N ASN A 150 3.96 -15.78 3.27
CA ASN A 150 5.29 -16.31 2.97
C ASN A 150 6.40 -15.26 3.11
N ILE A 151 6.87 -15.04 4.31
CA ILE A 151 7.93 -14.08 4.64
C ILE A 151 9.29 -14.39 3.95
N ASN A 152 9.51 -15.63 3.53
CA ASN A 152 10.77 -16.08 2.93
C ASN A 152 10.82 -15.90 1.41
N GLN A 153 9.76 -15.41 0.79
CA GLN A 153 9.74 -15.15 -0.65
C GLN A 153 10.65 -13.97 -0.98
N GLY A 154 11.59 -14.21 -1.88
CA GLY A 154 12.60 -13.20 -2.26
C GLY A 154 12.11 -12.18 -3.27
N GLU A 155 10.98 -12.44 -3.94
CA GLU A 155 10.43 -11.59 -5.01
C GLU A 155 8.92 -11.70 -5.07
N PHE A 156 8.25 -10.56 -5.22
CA PHE A 156 6.80 -10.44 -5.37
C PHE A 156 6.49 -9.66 -6.65
N LEU A 157 5.55 -10.16 -7.44
CA LEU A 157 5.23 -9.62 -8.76
C LEU A 157 3.75 -9.27 -8.84
N TYR A 158 3.45 -8.01 -9.19
CA TYR A 158 2.09 -7.48 -9.23
C TYR A 158 1.79 -6.78 -10.55
N GLN A 159 0.57 -6.95 -11.06
CA GLN A 159 0.05 -6.06 -12.09
C GLN A 159 -0.57 -4.83 -11.43
N VAL A 160 -0.04 -3.66 -11.75
CA VAL A 160 -0.47 -2.38 -11.18
C VAL A 160 -0.91 -1.47 -12.32
N VAL A 161 -2.08 -0.85 -12.17
CA VAL A 161 -2.56 0.17 -13.08
C VAL A 161 -2.28 1.56 -12.52
N ASP A 162 -1.75 2.43 -13.37
CA ASP A 162 -1.55 3.85 -13.14
C ASP A 162 -2.09 4.68 -14.33
N GLU A 163 -1.75 5.95 -14.40
CA GLU A 163 -2.15 6.85 -15.47
C GLU A 163 -1.56 6.50 -16.85
N LYS A 164 -0.54 5.66 -16.91
CA LYS A 164 0.13 5.22 -18.14
C LYS A 164 -0.37 3.89 -18.64
N GLY A 165 -1.09 3.14 -17.80
CA GLY A 165 -1.64 1.83 -18.11
C GLY A 165 -1.31 0.78 -17.07
N ILE A 166 -1.46 -0.49 -17.48
CA ILE A 166 -1.15 -1.65 -16.66
C ILE A 166 0.32 -2.02 -16.86
N GLN A 167 1.06 -2.07 -15.77
CA GLN A 167 2.47 -2.43 -15.77
C GLN A 167 2.76 -3.52 -14.74
N LEU A 168 3.82 -4.25 -14.96
CA LEU A 168 4.33 -5.27 -14.05
C LEU A 168 5.28 -4.60 -13.06
N ILE A 169 4.99 -4.73 -11.77
CA ILE A 169 5.78 -4.16 -10.68
C ILE A 169 6.39 -5.29 -9.88
N THR A 170 7.67 -5.19 -9.61
CA THR A 170 8.41 -6.17 -8.84
C THR A 170 8.86 -5.56 -7.50
N PHE A 171 8.69 -6.30 -6.41
CA PHE A 171 9.36 -6.02 -5.13
C PHE A 171 10.39 -7.11 -4.87
N VAL A 172 11.67 -6.73 -4.87
CA VAL A 172 12.80 -7.63 -4.64
C VAL A 172 13.33 -7.45 -3.24
N TYR A 173 13.46 -8.54 -2.50
CA TYR A 173 14.10 -8.52 -1.18
C TYR A 173 15.56 -8.09 -1.28
N ALA A 174 15.93 -7.07 -0.51
CA ALA A 174 17.26 -6.46 -0.52
C ALA A 174 18.00 -6.61 0.82
N GLY A 175 17.51 -7.49 1.69
CA GLY A 175 18.15 -7.80 2.97
C GLY A 175 17.35 -7.35 4.18
N THR A 176 17.91 -7.63 5.35
CA THR A 176 17.36 -7.23 6.66
C THR A 176 18.25 -6.16 7.25
N GLU A 177 17.64 -5.16 7.88
CA GLU A 177 18.38 -4.11 8.59
C GLU A 177 17.64 -3.72 9.88
N THR A 178 18.40 -3.21 10.85
CA THR A 178 17.81 -2.63 12.07
C THR A 178 17.51 -1.16 11.80
N ILE A 179 16.25 -0.78 12.00
CA ILE A 179 15.80 0.62 11.92
C ILE A 179 15.31 1.09 13.28
N THR A 180 15.30 2.40 13.50
CA THR A 180 14.78 3.00 14.73
C THR A 180 13.58 3.87 14.40
N ILE A 181 12.42 3.54 15.01
CA ILE A 181 11.17 4.30 14.94
C ILE A 181 10.82 4.71 16.38
N GLU A 182 10.60 5.99 16.64
CA GLU A 182 10.25 6.51 17.98
C GLU A 182 11.10 5.96 19.14
N ASN A 183 12.42 5.83 18.94
CA ASN A 183 13.39 5.26 19.88
C ASN A 183 13.27 3.72 20.10
N VAL A 184 12.45 3.02 19.33
CA VAL A 184 12.37 1.56 19.31
C VAL A 184 13.20 1.03 18.16
N SER A 185 14.17 0.18 18.46
CA SER A 185 14.96 -0.53 17.43
C SER A 185 14.19 -1.75 16.95
N LEU A 186 13.97 -1.85 15.65
CA LEU A 186 13.18 -2.87 15.00
C LEU A 186 14.00 -3.58 13.92
N GLU A 187 13.87 -4.90 13.84
CA GLU A 187 14.31 -5.62 12.66
C GLU A 187 13.30 -5.38 11.53
N SER A 188 13.79 -4.98 10.38
CA SER A 188 12.99 -4.71 9.19
C SER A 188 13.50 -5.44 7.97
N LEU A 189 12.58 -5.90 7.14
CA LEU A 189 12.85 -6.41 5.80
C LEU A 189 12.83 -5.24 4.83
N LYS A 190 13.80 -5.21 3.94
CA LYS A 190 13.95 -4.18 2.93
C LYS A 190 13.60 -4.74 1.55
N PHE A 191 12.74 -4.04 0.83
CA PHE A 191 12.36 -4.36 -0.54
C PHE A 191 12.64 -3.17 -1.47
N LEU A 192 13.03 -3.50 -2.70
CA LEU A 192 13.24 -2.53 -3.77
C LEU A 192 12.22 -2.78 -4.88
N SER A 193 11.64 -1.72 -5.42
CA SER A 193 10.88 -1.76 -6.66
C SER A 193 11.48 -0.75 -7.64
N PRO A 194 12.23 -1.24 -8.66
CA PRO A 194 12.85 -0.39 -9.67
C PRO A 194 11.83 0.39 -10.50
N GLU A 195 10.71 -0.23 -10.85
CA GLU A 195 9.64 0.35 -11.69
C GLU A 195 9.00 1.55 -11.00
N LEU A 196 8.68 1.42 -9.71
CA LEU A 196 8.12 2.50 -8.89
C LEU A 196 9.20 3.48 -8.39
N LYS A 197 10.49 3.12 -8.55
CA LYS A 197 11.65 3.84 -8.00
C LYS A 197 11.55 4.03 -6.48
N ILE A 198 11.06 3.01 -5.79
CA ILE A 198 10.89 3.02 -4.33
C ILE A 198 11.77 1.96 -3.67
N MET A 199 12.06 2.23 -2.40
CA MET A 199 12.57 1.28 -1.43
C MET A 199 11.67 1.36 -0.20
N ILE A 200 11.25 0.22 0.31
CA ILE A 200 10.41 0.13 1.50
C ILE A 200 11.06 -0.74 2.57
N ASN A 201 10.82 -0.36 3.82
CA ASN A 201 11.13 -1.18 4.99
C ASN A 201 9.82 -1.59 5.65
N VAL A 202 9.66 -2.86 5.94
CA VAL A 202 8.49 -3.42 6.63
C VAL A 202 8.94 -4.29 7.80
N SER A 203 8.09 -4.50 8.81
CA SER A 203 8.40 -5.39 9.92
C SER A 203 7.20 -6.21 10.34
N LYS A 204 7.44 -7.47 10.71
CA LYS A 204 6.41 -8.37 11.24
C LYS A 204 5.74 -7.82 12.49
N GLN A 205 6.47 -7.06 13.32
CA GLN A 205 5.92 -6.43 14.53
C GLN A 205 4.81 -5.41 14.24
N TYR A 206 4.76 -4.91 13.02
CA TYR A 206 3.76 -3.94 12.53
C TYR A 206 2.93 -4.53 11.38
N ASP A 207 2.67 -5.84 11.41
CA ASP A 207 1.85 -6.54 10.40
C ASP A 207 2.28 -6.21 8.94
N PHE A 208 3.60 -5.99 8.73
CA PHE A 208 4.24 -5.62 7.46
C PHE A 208 3.74 -4.31 6.80
N ILE A 209 3.08 -3.42 7.56
CA ILE A 209 2.87 -2.07 7.04
C ILE A 209 4.21 -1.39 6.75
N PRO A 210 4.30 -0.52 5.74
CA PRO A 210 5.53 0.22 5.47
C PRO A 210 5.95 1.06 6.68
N LEU A 211 7.17 0.86 7.19
CA LEU A 211 7.76 1.67 8.26
C LEU A 211 8.53 2.85 7.68
N ILE A 212 9.19 2.62 6.55
CA ILE A 212 9.91 3.63 5.78
C ILE A 212 9.56 3.41 4.30
N ILE A 213 9.23 4.49 3.61
CA ILE A 213 9.09 4.51 2.15
C ILE A 213 10.05 5.57 1.62
N ASN A 214 11.05 5.15 0.82
CA ASN A 214 11.91 6.07 0.10
C ASN A 214 11.50 6.07 -1.37
N ARG A 215 11.26 7.24 -1.95
CA ARG A 215 10.93 7.42 -3.36
C ARG A 215 11.91 8.36 -4.02
N ASN A 216 12.53 7.89 -5.09
CA ASN A 216 13.42 8.70 -5.91
C ASN A 216 12.64 9.24 -7.11
N THR A 217 12.51 10.55 -7.22
CA THR A 217 11.98 11.22 -8.40
C THR A 217 13.12 11.98 -9.10
N SER A 218 12.91 12.49 -10.31
CA SER A 218 13.91 13.27 -11.03
C SER A 218 14.30 14.52 -10.22
N GLY A 219 15.43 14.42 -9.50
CA GLY A 219 16.03 15.52 -8.73
C GLY A 219 15.69 15.60 -7.25
N ASN A 220 14.70 14.85 -6.75
CA ASN A 220 14.32 14.85 -5.33
C ASN A 220 14.24 13.43 -4.77
N LYS A 221 14.65 13.27 -3.51
CA LYS A 221 14.47 12.05 -2.74
C LYS A 221 13.48 12.34 -1.62
N PHE A 222 12.35 11.65 -1.67
CA PHE A 222 11.34 11.73 -0.61
C PHE A 222 11.47 10.53 0.31
N LYS A 223 11.31 10.76 1.60
CA LYS A 223 11.31 9.71 2.62
C LYS A 223 10.13 9.91 3.54
N LEU A 224 9.24 8.91 3.60
CA LEU A 224 8.23 8.78 4.64
C LEU A 224 8.79 7.90 5.76
N VAL A 225 8.65 8.32 7.00
CA VAL A 225 9.07 7.57 8.19
C VAL A 225 7.89 7.54 9.15
N LEU A 226 7.47 6.36 9.56
CA LEU A 226 6.40 6.15 10.56
C LEU A 226 6.76 6.89 11.85
N THR A 227 5.76 7.56 12.47
CA THR A 227 5.89 8.34 13.71
C THR A 227 4.87 7.92 14.74
#